data_ad5bda8a0698e86c7e8df43b8c1bf0f4
#
_entry.id   ad5bda8a0698e86c7e8df43b8c1bf0f4
#
_cell.length_a   1.000
_cell.length_b   1.000
_cell.length_c   1.000
_cell.angle_alpha   90.00
_cell.angle_beta   90.00
_cell.angle_gamma   90.00
#
_symmetry.space_group_name_H-M   'P 1'
#
loop_
_entity.id
_entity.type
_entity.pdbx_description
1 polymer ?
#
loop_
_entity_poly.entity_id
_entity_poly.type
_entity_poly.pdbx_seq_one_letter_code
_entity_poly.pdbx_strand_id
1 'polypeptide(L)'
;MYQGVPSHIEGGMFPESNWGYYTRDGETRVDAAVDLPHMNQRVRIWDIASSEGAGDWTVGTLLGRDRDNRVFILDRQRFRHAPGGVEQKIKDTATSDGYETTILIEEERHGAGKTVFAHYKEELIGYRVEKAKAEGDKESRATPYSIIQNQKRVFLPYHATWLREWIQEHAQMDGRGGRPKHDDQIDTAAYGVRFLIGGGDSAIV
;
A
#
# COMPACT_ATOMS: atom_id res chain seq x y z
N MET A 1 28.47 -4.95 -20.46
CA MET A 1 27.39 -4.53 -21.39
C MET A 1 26.33 -3.85 -20.53
N TYR A 2 26.31 -2.51 -20.56
CA TYR A 2 25.41 -1.66 -19.76
C TYR A 2 24.06 -1.63 -20.48
N GLN A 3 23.06 -2.34 -19.98
CA GLN A 3 21.72 -2.28 -20.55
C GLN A 3 20.95 -1.13 -19.91
N GLY A 4 20.44 -0.27 -20.77
CA GLY A 4 19.88 1.04 -20.53
C GLY A 4 18.91 1.14 -19.36
N VAL A 5 19.06 2.21 -18.60
CA VAL A 5 18.04 2.79 -17.75
C VAL A 5 16.83 3.09 -18.65
N PRO A 6 15.63 2.58 -18.33
CA PRO A 6 14.42 2.99 -19.07
C PRO A 6 14.32 4.51 -18.98
N SER A 7 14.15 5.16 -20.13
CA SER A 7 13.94 6.61 -20.21
C SER A 7 12.81 7.03 -19.23
N HIS A 8 13.08 8.05 -18.43
CA HIS A 8 12.10 8.72 -17.60
C HIS A 8 10.85 9.03 -18.44
N ILE A 9 9.73 8.41 -18.12
CA ILE A 9 8.43 8.83 -18.66
C ILE A 9 8.08 10.11 -17.89
N GLU A 10 8.50 11.25 -18.40
CA GLU A 10 8.01 12.55 -17.94
C GLU A 10 6.52 12.62 -18.27
N GLY A 11 5.67 12.59 -17.24
CA GLY A 11 4.23 12.76 -17.37
C GLY A 11 3.34 11.65 -16.80
N GLY A 12 3.89 10.68 -16.08
CA GLY A 12 3.10 9.69 -15.32
C GLY A 12 2.43 10.27 -14.08
N MET A 13 1.46 9.55 -13.50
CA MET A 13 0.80 9.97 -12.25
C MET A 13 1.76 10.06 -11.07
N PHE A 14 2.86 9.28 -11.07
CA PHE A 14 3.82 9.16 -9.98
C PHE A 14 5.25 9.43 -10.46
N PRO A 15 5.66 10.69 -10.66
CA PRO A 15 7.04 11.02 -11.06
C PRO A 15 8.07 10.51 -10.05
N GLU A 16 9.10 9.82 -10.53
CA GLU A 16 10.12 9.22 -9.67
C GLU A 16 10.85 10.25 -8.81
N SER A 17 11.09 11.44 -9.33
CA SER A 17 11.76 12.56 -8.64
C SER A 17 11.00 13.12 -7.43
N ASN A 18 9.74 12.73 -7.25
CA ASN A 18 8.88 13.22 -6.17
C ASN A 18 8.76 12.25 -4.99
N TRP A 19 9.42 11.08 -5.05
CA TRP A 19 9.52 10.20 -3.89
C TRP A 19 10.46 10.80 -2.85
N GLY A 20 9.99 10.89 -1.59
CA GLY A 20 10.86 11.06 -0.45
C GLY A 20 11.43 9.71 -0.01
N TYR A 21 12.52 9.74 0.76
CA TYR A 21 13.12 8.53 1.31
C TYR A 21 13.34 8.68 2.81
N TYR A 22 13.32 7.55 3.52
CA TYR A 22 13.66 7.51 4.93
C TYR A 22 14.54 6.30 5.28
N THR A 23 15.28 6.42 6.38
CA THR A 23 16.03 5.33 7.02
C THR A 23 15.46 5.04 8.40
N ARG A 24 15.55 3.79 8.85
CA ARG A 24 15.16 3.37 10.20
C ARG A 24 16.34 3.50 11.16
N ASP A 25 16.04 3.52 12.45
CA ASP A 25 17.07 3.42 13.47
C ASP A 25 17.91 2.13 13.29
N GLY A 26 19.23 2.26 13.39
CA GLY A 26 20.19 1.17 13.13
C GLY A 26 20.52 0.93 11.66
N GLU A 27 19.86 1.57 10.69
CA GLU A 27 20.23 1.52 9.27
C GLU A 27 21.32 2.55 8.95
N THR A 28 22.10 2.28 7.88
CA THR A 28 23.07 3.26 7.38
C THR A 28 22.35 4.51 6.90
N ARG A 29 22.73 5.67 7.45
CA ARG A 29 22.16 6.96 7.03
C ARG A 29 22.53 7.28 5.59
N VAL A 30 21.60 7.91 4.91
CA VAL A 30 21.73 8.40 3.54
C VAL A 30 21.33 9.87 3.51
N ASP A 31 22.16 10.74 2.97
CA ASP A 31 21.94 12.20 2.98
C ASP A 31 20.61 12.63 2.34
N ALA A 32 20.12 11.85 1.36
CA ALA A 32 18.85 12.10 0.68
C ALA A 32 17.63 11.57 1.45
N ALA A 33 17.81 10.92 2.61
CA ALA A 33 16.75 10.31 3.40
C ALA A 33 16.57 11.00 4.75
N VAL A 34 15.33 11.07 5.23
CA VAL A 34 15.03 11.51 6.60
C VAL A 34 15.05 10.32 7.55
N ASP A 35 15.25 10.57 8.85
CA ASP A 35 15.02 9.55 9.86
C ASP A 35 13.51 9.25 9.98
N LEU A 36 13.12 7.99 10.16
CA LEU A 36 11.72 7.61 10.31
C LEU A 36 11.11 8.27 11.56
N PRO A 37 10.11 9.16 11.41
CA PRO A 37 9.48 9.81 12.55
C PRO A 37 8.48 8.88 13.25
N HIS A 38 7.96 9.33 14.38
CA HIS A 38 6.83 8.68 15.03
C HIS A 38 5.57 8.76 14.15
N MET A 39 4.86 7.64 14.02
CA MET A 39 3.60 7.58 13.28
C MET A 39 2.41 7.82 14.22
N ASN A 40 1.62 8.84 13.92
CA ASN A 40 0.38 9.15 14.68
C ASN A 40 -0.74 8.17 14.35
N GLN A 41 -0.73 7.63 13.15
CA GLN A 41 -1.71 6.66 12.69
C GLN A 41 -1.04 5.66 11.75
N ARG A 42 -1.41 4.39 11.84
CA ARG A 42 -0.94 3.32 10.95
C ARG A 42 -2.12 2.54 10.40
N VAL A 43 -1.97 2.09 9.16
CA VAL A 43 -2.97 1.26 8.48
C VAL A 43 -2.29 0.21 7.62
N ARG A 44 -2.74 -1.03 7.72
CA ARG A 44 -2.37 -2.15 6.84
C ARG A 44 -3.53 -2.43 5.91
N ILE A 45 -3.31 -2.35 4.61
CA ILE A 45 -4.30 -2.67 3.59
C ILE A 45 -3.95 -3.99 2.96
N TRP A 46 -4.95 -4.86 2.81
CA TRP A 46 -4.83 -6.13 2.12
C TRP A 46 -5.72 -6.16 0.88
N ASP A 47 -5.09 -6.43 -0.26
CA ASP A 47 -5.73 -6.93 -1.48
C ASP A 47 -5.46 -8.44 -1.51
N ILE A 48 -6.52 -9.24 -1.33
CA ILE A 48 -6.41 -10.69 -1.14
C ILE A 48 -6.85 -11.39 -2.42
N ALA A 49 -5.92 -12.13 -3.04
CA ALA A 49 -6.22 -12.92 -4.22
C ALA A 49 -7.37 -13.91 -3.96
N SER A 50 -8.39 -13.86 -4.83
CA SER A 50 -9.59 -14.70 -4.71
C SER A 50 -9.44 -16.10 -5.30
N SER A 51 -8.36 -16.38 -6.06
CA SER A 51 -8.17 -17.65 -6.77
C SER A 51 -7.11 -18.56 -6.14
N GLU A 52 -7.43 -19.86 -6.05
CA GLU A 52 -6.44 -20.90 -5.78
C GLU A 52 -5.53 -21.10 -7.01
N GLY A 53 -4.23 -20.90 -6.85
CA GLY A 53 -3.24 -21.24 -7.89
C GLY A 53 -2.38 -20.09 -8.39
N ALA A 54 -1.74 -20.28 -9.54
CA ALA A 54 -0.66 -19.42 -10.08
C ALA A 54 -1.11 -18.04 -10.63
N GLY A 55 -2.32 -17.54 -10.29
CA GLY A 55 -2.90 -16.34 -10.88
C GLY A 55 -2.47 -15.05 -10.19
N ASP A 56 -3.14 -14.70 -9.13
CA ASP A 56 -3.08 -13.36 -8.57
C ASP A 56 -2.21 -13.27 -7.31
N TRP A 57 -1.66 -12.09 -7.04
CA TRP A 57 -0.89 -11.80 -5.85
C TRP A 57 -1.80 -11.40 -4.70
N THR A 58 -1.51 -11.87 -3.50
CA THR A 58 -1.98 -11.20 -2.29
C THR A 58 -0.95 -10.13 -1.94
N VAL A 59 -1.42 -8.90 -1.82
CA VAL A 59 -0.59 -7.74 -1.48
C VAL A 59 -1.09 -7.09 -0.20
N GLY A 60 -0.15 -6.82 0.72
CA GLY A 60 -0.42 -6.10 1.95
C GLY A 60 0.54 -4.93 2.11
N THR A 61 0.04 -3.70 2.16
CA THR A 61 0.86 -2.50 2.32
C THR A 61 0.60 -1.86 3.69
N LEU A 62 1.66 -1.63 4.47
CA LEU A 62 1.60 -0.87 5.72
C LEU A 62 1.98 0.57 5.47
N LEU A 63 1.10 1.49 5.81
CA LEU A 63 1.33 2.93 5.75
C LEU A 63 1.25 3.55 7.14
N GLY A 64 2.01 4.62 7.33
CA GLY A 64 1.90 5.48 8.51
C GLY A 64 1.78 6.94 8.12
N ARG A 65 1.11 7.72 8.97
CA ARG A 65 1.03 9.18 8.85
C ARG A 65 1.65 9.81 10.10
N ASP A 66 2.56 10.75 9.89
CA ASP A 66 3.14 11.53 10.98
C ASP A 66 2.28 12.78 11.31
N ARG A 67 2.73 13.55 12.30
CA ARG A 67 2.07 14.80 12.73
C ARG A 67 2.05 15.91 11.67
N ASP A 68 2.98 15.87 10.70
CA ASP A 68 3.11 16.84 9.63
C ASP A 68 2.29 16.40 8.40
N ASN A 69 1.42 15.39 8.55
CA ASN A 69 0.63 14.77 7.49
C ASN A 69 1.48 14.23 6.33
N ARG A 70 2.73 13.82 6.58
CA ARG A 70 3.52 13.07 5.62
C ARG A 70 3.15 11.60 5.71
N VAL A 71 3.15 10.90 4.59
CA VAL A 71 2.81 9.47 4.50
C VAL A 71 4.09 8.68 4.28
N PHE A 72 4.23 7.60 5.04
CA PHE A 72 5.37 6.69 4.98
C PHE A 72 4.90 5.30 4.61
N ILE A 73 5.44 4.72 3.55
CA ILE A 73 5.24 3.32 3.21
C ILE A 73 6.18 2.52 4.10
N LEU A 74 5.63 1.87 5.12
CA LEU A 74 6.42 1.24 6.18
C LEU A 74 6.83 -0.19 5.84
N ASP A 75 5.95 -0.94 5.16
CA ASP A 75 6.20 -2.32 4.77
C ASP A 75 5.34 -2.70 3.57
N ARG A 76 5.81 -3.69 2.81
CA ARG A 76 5.09 -4.32 1.71
C ARG A 76 5.25 -5.83 1.78
N GLN A 77 4.13 -6.53 1.89
CA GLN A 77 4.01 -7.97 1.72
C GLN A 77 3.45 -8.25 0.32
N ARG A 78 4.06 -9.16 -0.43
CA ARG A 78 3.55 -9.61 -1.72
C ARG A 78 3.91 -11.09 -1.90
N PHE A 79 2.89 -11.93 -1.99
CA PHE A 79 3.09 -13.38 -2.04
C PHE A 79 1.93 -14.09 -2.73
N ARG A 80 2.18 -15.36 -3.05
CA ARG A 80 1.18 -16.30 -3.57
C ARG A 80 1.23 -17.55 -2.70
N HIS A 81 0.19 -17.77 -1.92
CA HIS A 81 0.05 -18.96 -1.08
C HIS A 81 -1.31 -19.59 -1.32
N ALA A 82 -1.49 -20.84 -0.92
CA ALA A 82 -2.80 -21.44 -0.77
C ALA A 82 -3.59 -20.69 0.34
N PRO A 83 -4.95 -20.74 0.34
CA PRO A 83 -5.80 -19.94 1.24
C PRO A 83 -5.38 -19.99 2.71
N GLY A 84 -5.11 -21.16 3.27
CA GLY A 84 -4.65 -21.28 4.66
C GLY A 84 -3.30 -20.63 4.93
N GLY A 85 -2.40 -20.62 3.94
CA GLY A 85 -1.13 -19.91 4.02
C GLY A 85 -1.27 -18.41 3.93
N VAL A 86 -2.25 -17.91 3.14
CA VAL A 86 -2.61 -16.50 3.09
C VAL A 86 -3.14 -16.04 4.45
N GLU A 87 -4.09 -16.78 5.03
CA GLU A 87 -4.68 -16.49 6.33
C GLU A 87 -3.62 -16.43 7.43
N GLN A 88 -2.76 -17.46 7.52
CA GLN A 88 -1.69 -17.47 8.52
C GLN A 88 -0.74 -16.29 8.36
N LYS A 89 -0.36 -15.96 7.12
CA LYS A 89 0.52 -14.82 6.85
C LYS A 89 -0.11 -13.49 7.26
N ILE A 90 -1.40 -13.31 7.04
CA ILE A 90 -2.14 -12.10 7.47
C ILE A 90 -2.17 -12.00 9.00
N LYS A 91 -2.43 -13.10 9.72
CA LYS A 91 -2.42 -13.15 11.19
C LYS A 91 -1.05 -12.83 11.78
N ASP A 92 0.01 -13.44 11.23
CA ASP A 92 1.39 -13.18 11.66
C ASP A 92 1.78 -11.72 11.41
N THR A 93 1.36 -11.16 10.28
CA THR A 93 1.58 -9.75 9.94
C THR A 93 0.83 -8.82 10.88
N ALA A 94 -0.44 -9.11 11.20
CA ALA A 94 -1.22 -8.33 12.15
C ALA A 94 -0.56 -8.30 13.54
N THR A 95 -0.03 -9.45 13.98
CA THR A 95 0.72 -9.55 15.24
C THR A 95 1.98 -8.69 15.22
N SER A 96 2.73 -8.70 14.12
CA SER A 96 3.94 -7.89 13.94
C SER A 96 3.64 -6.39 13.88
N ASP A 97 2.55 -6.00 13.20
CA ASP A 97 2.13 -4.60 13.05
C ASP A 97 1.58 -4.02 14.37
N GLY A 98 1.03 -4.86 15.24
CA GLY A 98 0.48 -4.50 16.55
C GLY A 98 -0.94 -3.94 16.50
N TYR A 99 -1.60 -3.95 17.66
CA TYR A 99 -3.03 -3.62 17.84
C TYR A 99 -3.40 -2.17 17.49
N GLU A 100 -2.42 -1.25 17.52
CA GLU A 100 -2.62 0.15 17.15
C GLU A 100 -2.77 0.36 15.63
N THR A 101 -2.52 -0.69 14.83
CA THR A 101 -2.62 -0.63 13.38
C THR A 101 -4.03 -1.02 12.95
N THR A 102 -4.72 -0.13 12.25
CA THR A 102 -5.99 -0.48 11.59
C THR A 102 -5.71 -1.38 10.40
N ILE A 103 -6.53 -2.42 10.23
CA ILE A 103 -6.42 -3.35 9.10
C ILE A 103 -7.58 -3.09 8.15
N LEU A 104 -7.28 -2.78 6.89
CA LEU A 104 -8.27 -2.66 5.84
C LEU A 104 -8.23 -3.90 4.94
N ILE A 105 -9.38 -4.47 4.67
CA ILE A 105 -9.55 -5.57 3.71
C ILE A 105 -10.31 -5.02 2.51
N GLU A 106 -9.74 -5.15 1.32
CA GLU A 106 -10.43 -4.74 0.10
C GLU A 106 -11.69 -5.60 -0.12
N GLU A 107 -12.80 -4.93 -0.37
CA GLU A 107 -14.07 -5.58 -0.69
C GLU A 107 -14.28 -5.52 -2.21
N GLU A 108 -14.08 -6.65 -2.90
CA GLU A 108 -14.44 -6.76 -4.31
C GLU A 108 -15.93 -6.50 -4.54
N ARG A 109 -16.25 -5.81 -5.65
CA ARG A 109 -17.64 -5.40 -5.98
C ARG A 109 -18.60 -6.56 -6.20
N HIS A 110 -18.14 -7.78 -6.41
CA HIS A 110 -18.93 -8.93 -6.84
C HIS A 110 -18.86 -10.08 -5.83
N GLY A 111 -19.89 -10.18 -4.96
CA GLY A 111 -20.28 -11.36 -4.17
C GLY A 111 -19.25 -11.97 -3.19
N ALA A 112 -18.10 -12.37 -3.67
CA ALA A 112 -17.07 -13.04 -2.87
C ALA A 112 -16.40 -12.11 -1.82
N GLY A 113 -16.27 -10.83 -2.11
CA GLY A 113 -15.60 -9.87 -1.22
C GLY A 113 -16.28 -9.68 0.13
N LYS A 114 -17.63 -9.81 0.21
CA LYS A 114 -18.36 -9.74 1.49
C LYS A 114 -18.02 -10.90 2.41
N THR A 115 -17.86 -12.09 1.84
CA THR A 115 -17.50 -13.31 2.58
C THR A 115 -16.07 -13.24 3.08
N VAL A 116 -15.14 -12.75 2.26
CA VAL A 116 -13.72 -12.56 2.62
C VAL A 116 -13.58 -11.59 3.78
N PHE A 117 -14.22 -10.41 3.71
CA PHE A 117 -14.17 -9.44 4.81
C PHE A 117 -14.74 -10.01 6.11
N ALA A 118 -15.92 -10.68 6.06
CA ALA A 118 -16.54 -11.25 7.23
C ALA A 118 -15.64 -12.31 7.89
N HIS A 119 -15.03 -13.17 7.08
CA HIS A 119 -14.06 -14.17 7.53
C HIS A 119 -12.87 -13.53 8.28
N TYR A 120 -12.19 -12.56 7.65
CA TYR A 120 -11.04 -11.93 8.31
C TYR A 120 -11.41 -11.07 9.52
N LYS A 121 -12.62 -10.51 9.57
CA LYS A 121 -13.11 -9.82 10.76
C LYS A 121 -13.27 -10.76 11.96
N GLU A 122 -13.64 -12.02 11.72
CA GLU A 122 -13.71 -13.06 12.75
C GLU A 122 -12.31 -13.57 13.12
N GLU A 123 -11.45 -13.82 12.12
CA GLU A 123 -10.12 -14.37 12.35
C GLU A 123 -9.13 -13.39 13.02
N LEU A 124 -9.38 -12.08 12.91
CA LEU A 124 -8.58 -11.01 13.49
C LEU A 124 -9.27 -10.34 14.69
N ILE A 125 -9.96 -11.15 15.51
CA ILE A 125 -10.57 -10.66 16.76
C ILE A 125 -9.52 -9.96 17.63
N GLY A 126 -9.87 -8.76 18.11
CA GLY A 126 -8.99 -7.91 18.91
C GLY A 126 -8.29 -6.81 18.11
N TYR A 127 -8.26 -6.91 16.78
CA TYR A 127 -7.77 -5.86 15.89
C TYR A 127 -8.91 -4.99 15.36
N ARG A 128 -8.60 -3.75 15.02
CA ARG A 128 -9.52 -2.87 14.30
C ARG A 128 -9.50 -3.25 12.81
N VAL A 129 -10.53 -3.98 12.37
CA VAL A 129 -10.67 -4.43 10.97
C VAL A 129 -11.82 -3.68 10.31
N GLU A 130 -11.51 -3.00 9.19
CA GLU A 130 -12.46 -2.21 8.41
C GLU A 130 -12.44 -2.59 6.93
N LYS A 131 -13.46 -2.17 6.19
CA LYS A 131 -13.56 -2.41 4.74
C LYS A 131 -12.87 -1.31 3.96
N ALA A 132 -12.07 -1.68 2.96
CA ALA A 132 -11.67 -0.78 1.89
C ALA A 132 -12.64 -0.97 0.72
N LYS A 133 -13.52 0.02 0.51
CA LYS A 133 -14.51 -0.04 -0.57
C LYS A 133 -13.91 0.41 -1.89
N ALA A 134 -14.05 -0.41 -2.93
CA ALA A 134 -13.66 -0.06 -4.30
C ALA A 134 -14.66 0.93 -4.92
N GLU A 135 -14.48 2.23 -4.70
CA GLU A 135 -15.30 3.29 -5.29
C GLU A 135 -14.59 3.92 -6.49
N GLY A 136 -15.29 4.14 -7.58
CA GLY A 136 -14.73 4.70 -8.82
C GLY A 136 -13.86 3.71 -9.61
N ASP A 137 -13.21 4.18 -10.65
CA ASP A 137 -12.20 3.45 -11.39
C ASP A 137 -10.82 3.53 -10.69
N LYS A 138 -9.84 2.77 -11.17
CA LYS A 138 -8.50 2.71 -10.57
C LYS A 138 -7.76 4.04 -10.61
N GLU A 139 -7.90 4.81 -11.67
CA GLU A 139 -7.27 6.13 -11.80
C GLU A 139 -7.85 7.13 -10.82
N SER A 140 -9.18 7.16 -10.69
CA SER A 140 -9.86 7.99 -9.70
C SER A 140 -9.45 7.66 -8.26
N ARG A 141 -9.24 6.37 -7.95
CA ARG A 141 -8.75 5.95 -6.63
C ARG A 141 -7.31 6.36 -6.38
N ALA A 142 -6.44 6.25 -7.40
CA ALA A 142 -5.03 6.62 -7.31
C ALA A 142 -4.79 8.14 -7.28
N THR A 143 -5.74 8.96 -7.73
CA THR A 143 -5.60 10.42 -7.82
C THR A 143 -5.24 11.09 -6.50
N PRO A 144 -5.91 10.86 -5.35
CA PRO A 144 -5.52 11.46 -4.07
C PRO A 144 -4.09 11.09 -3.66
N TYR A 145 -3.70 9.84 -3.90
CA TYR A 145 -2.35 9.35 -3.63
C TYR A 145 -1.32 10.06 -4.51
N SER A 146 -1.57 10.17 -5.81
CA SER A 146 -0.66 10.85 -6.73
C SER A 146 -0.49 12.34 -6.38
N ILE A 147 -1.55 13.03 -5.95
CA ILE A 147 -1.48 14.43 -5.51
C ILE A 147 -0.50 14.59 -4.34
N ILE A 148 -0.61 13.72 -3.32
CA ILE A 148 0.28 13.76 -2.15
C ILE A 148 1.71 13.41 -2.53
N GLN A 149 1.91 12.44 -3.42
CA GLN A 149 3.23 12.07 -3.93
C GLN A 149 3.84 13.23 -4.74
N ASN A 150 3.06 13.90 -5.59
CA ASN A 150 3.51 15.08 -6.33
C ASN A 150 3.85 16.28 -5.44
N GLN A 151 3.29 16.34 -4.23
CA GLN A 151 3.66 17.31 -3.21
C GLN A 151 4.93 16.90 -2.42
N LYS A 152 5.60 15.80 -2.80
CA LYS A 152 6.77 15.25 -2.12
C LYS A 152 6.50 14.87 -0.65
N ARG A 153 5.29 14.40 -0.38
CA ARG A 153 4.83 14.03 0.98
C ARG A 153 4.66 12.54 1.17
N VAL A 154 5.13 11.72 0.23
CA VAL A 154 5.17 10.26 0.37
C VAL A 154 6.61 9.80 0.44
N PHE A 155 6.92 8.99 1.45
CA PHE A 155 8.27 8.54 1.77
C PHE A 155 8.38 7.02 1.69
N LEU A 156 9.45 6.53 1.07
CA LEU A 156 9.75 5.12 0.89
C LEU A 156 10.97 4.71 1.73
N PRO A 157 11.03 3.47 2.24
CA PRO A 157 12.19 2.98 2.99
C PRO A 157 13.37 2.78 2.05
N TYR A 158 14.44 3.53 2.24
CA TYR A 158 15.58 3.55 1.32
C TYR A 158 16.23 2.17 1.12
N HIS A 159 16.33 1.38 2.18
CA HIS A 159 16.97 0.07 2.17
C HIS A 159 16.02 -1.11 1.90
N ALA A 160 14.75 -0.85 1.53
CA ALA A 160 13.83 -1.94 1.25
C ALA A 160 14.21 -2.70 -0.03
N THR A 161 14.25 -4.02 0.06
CA THR A 161 14.59 -4.89 -1.08
C THR A 161 13.59 -4.78 -2.24
N TRP A 162 12.37 -4.37 -1.95
CA TRP A 162 11.26 -4.21 -2.90
C TRP A 162 11.12 -2.78 -3.45
N LEU A 163 11.96 -1.83 -3.02
CA LEU A 163 11.87 -0.41 -3.39
C LEU A 163 11.85 -0.20 -4.91
N ARG A 164 12.74 -0.87 -5.63
CA ARG A 164 12.83 -0.74 -7.09
C ARG A 164 11.56 -1.23 -7.79
N GLU A 165 11.01 -2.35 -7.35
CA GLU A 165 9.77 -2.91 -7.89
C GLU A 165 8.60 -1.96 -7.66
N TRP A 166 8.50 -1.36 -6.47
CA TRP A 166 7.50 -0.35 -6.13
C TRP A 166 7.54 0.84 -7.10
N ILE A 167 8.72 1.45 -7.26
CA ILE A 167 8.89 2.61 -8.14
C ILE A 167 8.56 2.24 -9.60
N GLN A 168 9.01 1.08 -10.07
CA GLN A 168 8.73 0.62 -11.45
C GLN A 168 7.26 0.38 -11.73
N GLU A 169 6.50 -0.17 -10.78
CA GLU A 169 5.06 -0.35 -10.94
C GLU A 169 4.34 1.01 -11.02
N HIS A 170 4.65 1.93 -10.11
CA HIS A 170 4.06 3.27 -10.10
C HIS A 170 4.39 4.11 -11.34
N ALA A 171 5.60 3.99 -11.87
CA ALA A 171 6.03 4.69 -13.07
C ALA A 171 5.23 4.30 -14.34
N GLN A 172 4.58 3.12 -14.35
CA GLN A 172 3.78 2.65 -15.48
C GLN A 172 2.35 3.20 -15.48
N MET A 173 1.92 3.86 -14.40
CA MET A 173 0.59 4.46 -14.32
C MET A 173 0.62 5.89 -14.88
N ASP A 174 0.12 6.07 -16.10
CA ASP A 174 0.25 7.35 -16.82
C ASP A 174 -0.96 8.29 -16.66
N GLY A 175 -2.07 7.82 -16.06
CA GLY A 175 -3.30 8.58 -15.90
C GLY A 175 -4.08 8.81 -17.21
N ARG A 176 -3.73 8.09 -18.29
CA ARG A 176 -4.33 8.18 -19.62
C ARG A 176 -4.80 6.83 -20.14
N GLY A 177 -4.90 5.84 -19.23
CA GLY A 177 -5.25 4.45 -19.55
C GLY A 177 -4.06 3.49 -19.58
N GLY A 178 -2.81 3.98 -19.56
CA GLY A 178 -1.62 3.16 -19.37
C GLY A 178 -1.52 2.67 -17.93
N ARG A 179 -1.46 1.35 -17.74
CA ARG A 179 -1.43 0.69 -16.43
C ARG A 179 -0.36 -0.39 -16.40
N PRO A 180 0.25 -0.64 -15.25
CA PRO A 180 1.07 -1.83 -15.06
C PRO A 180 0.21 -3.09 -15.24
N LYS A 181 0.87 -4.18 -15.63
CA LYS A 181 0.22 -5.51 -15.69
C LYS A 181 -0.34 -5.94 -14.33
N HIS A 182 0.31 -5.52 -13.26
CA HIS A 182 -0.07 -5.71 -11.88
C HIS A 182 -0.02 -4.34 -11.21
N ASP A 183 -1.13 -3.88 -10.67
CA ASP A 183 -1.31 -2.57 -10.04
C ASP A 183 -1.70 -2.68 -8.55
N ASP A 184 -1.57 -3.88 -8.00
CA ASP A 184 -2.00 -4.23 -6.64
C ASP A 184 -1.31 -3.36 -5.56
N GLN A 185 -0.04 -2.97 -5.77
CA GLN A 185 0.69 -2.09 -4.85
C GLN A 185 0.15 -0.66 -4.90
N ILE A 186 -0.22 -0.19 -6.10
CA ILE A 186 -0.83 1.15 -6.27
C ILE A 186 -2.20 1.18 -5.62
N ASP A 187 -3.03 0.15 -5.84
CA ASP A 187 -4.37 0.05 -5.27
C ASP A 187 -4.31 0.03 -3.73
N THR A 188 -3.50 -0.83 -3.13
CA THR A 188 -3.35 -0.87 -1.67
C THR A 188 -2.81 0.45 -1.10
N ALA A 189 -1.83 1.09 -1.75
CA ALA A 189 -1.33 2.38 -1.32
C ALA A 189 -2.40 3.48 -1.42
N ALA A 190 -3.18 3.50 -2.49
CA ALA A 190 -4.25 4.48 -2.69
C ALA A 190 -5.33 4.40 -1.61
N TYR A 191 -5.76 3.18 -1.24
CA TYR A 191 -6.68 2.99 -0.11
C TYR A 191 -6.09 3.47 1.22
N GLY A 192 -4.82 3.14 1.48
CA GLY A 192 -4.12 3.56 2.69
C GLY A 192 -3.99 5.06 2.81
N VAL A 193 -3.59 5.73 1.73
CA VAL A 193 -3.50 7.20 1.67
C VAL A 193 -4.87 7.83 1.90
N ARG A 194 -5.92 7.33 1.23
CA ARG A 194 -7.29 7.83 1.41
C ARG A 194 -7.74 7.70 2.87
N PHE A 195 -7.49 6.57 3.51
CA PHE A 195 -7.82 6.35 4.92
C PHE A 195 -7.07 7.32 5.84
N LEU A 196 -5.75 7.45 5.66
CA LEU A 196 -4.92 8.29 6.52
C LEU A 196 -5.21 9.78 6.39
N ILE A 197 -5.61 10.26 5.19
CA ILE A 197 -5.82 11.69 4.92
C ILE A 197 -7.29 12.08 5.05
N GLY A 198 -8.20 11.16 4.70
CA GLY A 198 -9.64 11.38 4.78
C GLY A 198 -10.21 11.42 6.20
N GLY A 199 -9.36 11.29 7.22
CA GLY A 199 -9.77 11.45 8.63
C GLY A 199 -10.45 10.24 9.24
N GLY A 200 -10.16 9.01 8.81
CA GLY A 200 -10.49 7.76 9.56
C GLY A 200 -11.94 7.51 10.00
N ASP A 201 -12.81 8.50 9.92
CA ASP A 201 -14.16 8.50 10.51
C ASP A 201 -15.31 8.52 9.48
N SER A 202 -15.01 8.31 8.20
CA SER A 202 -16.06 8.36 7.14
C SER A 202 -16.64 6.99 6.77
N ALA A 203 -16.65 6.04 7.69
CA ALA A 203 -17.24 4.71 7.47
C ALA A 203 -18.39 4.38 8.44
N ILE A 204 -19.05 5.39 9.01
CA ILE A 204 -20.31 5.19 9.75
C ILE A 204 -21.39 5.99 9.04
N VAL A 205 -21.97 5.44 8.01
CA VAL A 205 -23.39 5.57 7.62
C VAL A 205 -23.82 4.27 6.95
#